data_6519211081591a1f75c8349a117f9b96
#
_entry.id   6519211081591a1f75c8349a117f9b96
#
_cell.length_a   1.000
_cell.length_b   1.000
_cell.length_c   1.000
_cell.angle_alpha   90.00
_cell.angle_beta   90.00
_cell.angle_gamma   90.00
#
_symmetry.space_group_name_H-M   'P 1'
#
loop_
_entity.id
_entity.type
_entity.pdbx_description
1 polymer ?
#
loop_
_entity_poly.entity_id
_entity_poly.type
_entity_poly.pdbx_seq_one_letter_code
_entity_poly.pdbx_strand_id
1 'polypeptide(L)'
;MAADGIWDGEVWLHGAIGWRMPLSGWRAAYTGDVLGWHDRARTHFNAYAASQVTEVPNTFPHPAQDSALHLARSVKKWGTPQYSNGYICRNPHRNNQMHHYDMNLCYIDELLWHFKWTGDLDYVRQMWPVITRHLTWEKLNYDPDNDGLYDAYACIWASDALYYNSGAVTHSSAYNYRANKTAAQLAEKIGEDPTPYRNEAEKILKAMNERLWLPDKGHWAEYQDFMGHKRVHESAAVWTIYHAIDS
;
A
#
# COMPACT_ATOMS: atom_id res chain seq x y z
N MET A 1 -19.15 0.36 -16.87
CA MET A 1 -20.37 0.29 -16.03
C MET A 1 -20.04 0.33 -14.53
N ALA A 2 -19.34 -0.64 -13.93
CA ALA A 2 -19.04 -0.58 -12.50
C ALA A 2 -18.23 0.67 -12.10
N ALA A 3 -17.16 0.97 -12.81
CA ALA A 3 -16.32 2.13 -12.53
C ALA A 3 -17.05 3.48 -12.73
N ASP A 4 -18.02 3.56 -13.62
CA ASP A 4 -18.81 4.78 -13.81
C ASP A 4 -19.89 4.92 -12.74
N GLY A 5 -20.56 3.82 -12.37
CA GLY A 5 -21.64 3.83 -11.40
C GLY A 5 -21.23 4.14 -9.96
N ILE A 6 -19.95 4.07 -9.65
CA ILE A 6 -19.39 4.40 -8.32
C ILE A 6 -18.60 5.70 -8.30
N TRP A 7 -18.64 6.50 -9.37
CA TRP A 7 -18.03 7.83 -9.44
C TRP A 7 -18.97 8.89 -8.87
N ASP A 8 -18.54 9.61 -7.82
CA ASP A 8 -19.36 10.63 -7.15
C ASP A 8 -19.14 12.07 -7.65
N GLY A 9 -18.35 12.22 -8.71
CA GLY A 9 -17.95 13.51 -9.25
C GLY A 9 -16.53 13.93 -8.87
N GLU A 10 -15.93 13.31 -7.87
CA GLU A 10 -14.58 13.59 -7.39
C GLU A 10 -13.74 12.34 -7.18
N VAL A 11 -14.30 11.32 -6.56
CA VAL A 11 -13.59 10.07 -6.27
C VAL A 11 -14.45 8.86 -6.62
N TRP A 12 -13.79 7.72 -6.84
CA TRP A 12 -14.49 6.45 -6.90
C TRP A 12 -14.82 5.96 -5.49
N LEU A 13 -16.08 5.68 -5.26
CA LEU A 13 -16.57 5.17 -3.99
C LEU A 13 -16.23 3.69 -3.82
N HIS A 14 -16.05 3.26 -2.57
CA HIS A 14 -15.81 1.86 -2.25
C HIS A 14 -17.12 1.10 -2.11
N GLY A 15 -17.34 0.18 -3.04
CA GLY A 15 -18.47 -0.73 -3.04
C GLY A 15 -19.85 -0.06 -3.12
N ALA A 16 -20.88 -0.87 -2.97
CA ALA A 16 -22.29 -0.46 -3.09
C ALA A 16 -22.77 0.50 -1.97
N ILE A 17 -22.01 0.65 -0.90
CA ILE A 17 -22.37 1.46 0.26
C ILE A 17 -21.84 2.90 0.21
N GLY A 18 -21.19 3.27 -0.88
CA GLY A 18 -20.81 4.67 -1.13
C GLY A 18 -19.73 5.23 -0.19
N TRP A 19 -18.83 4.41 0.31
CA TRP A 19 -17.76 4.87 1.17
C TRP A 19 -16.64 5.53 0.38
N ARG A 20 -16.17 6.68 0.85
CA ARG A 20 -14.95 7.31 0.36
C ARG A 20 -13.74 6.68 1.04
N MET A 21 -12.83 6.13 0.26
CA MET A 21 -11.59 5.46 0.70
C MET A 21 -10.50 5.60 -0.36
N PRO A 22 -9.22 5.58 0.02
CA PRO A 22 -8.12 5.68 -0.95
C PRO A 22 -8.15 4.56 -2.01
N LEU A 23 -8.50 3.35 -1.61
CA LEU A 23 -8.77 2.26 -2.55
C LEU A 23 -10.02 2.57 -3.36
N SER A 24 -9.88 2.72 -4.67
CA SER A 24 -11.02 2.88 -5.56
C SER A 24 -11.89 1.60 -5.57
N GLY A 25 -13.20 1.77 -5.43
CA GLY A 25 -14.11 0.62 -5.40
C GLY A 25 -13.99 -0.24 -6.64
N TRP A 26 -13.92 -1.55 -6.47
CA TRP A 26 -13.72 -2.53 -7.55
C TRP A 26 -12.46 -2.24 -8.39
N ARG A 27 -11.47 -1.57 -7.79
CA ARG A 27 -10.25 -1.11 -8.47
C ARG A 27 -10.57 -0.29 -9.73
N ALA A 28 -11.50 0.64 -9.57
CA ALA A 28 -12.04 1.44 -10.66
C ALA A 28 -10.98 2.31 -11.37
N ALA A 29 -9.91 2.70 -10.68
CA ALA A 29 -8.82 3.46 -11.28
C ALA A 29 -8.12 2.69 -12.40
N TYR A 30 -7.88 1.38 -12.24
CA TYR A 30 -7.35 0.56 -13.33
C TYR A 30 -8.29 0.53 -14.53
N THR A 31 -9.59 0.31 -14.28
CA THR A 31 -10.59 0.29 -15.35
C THR A 31 -10.72 1.67 -15.99
N GLY A 32 -10.65 2.73 -15.20
CA GLY A 32 -10.71 4.11 -15.67
C GLY A 32 -9.58 4.42 -16.65
N ASP A 33 -8.36 3.97 -16.35
CA ASP A 33 -7.22 4.15 -17.24
C ASP A 33 -7.38 3.40 -18.58
N VAL A 34 -7.83 2.14 -18.53
CA VAL A 34 -8.13 1.37 -19.74
C VAL A 34 -9.19 2.04 -20.60
N LEU A 35 -10.17 2.72 -20.00
CA LEU A 35 -11.23 3.45 -20.69
C LEU A 35 -10.84 4.88 -21.09
N GLY A 36 -9.61 5.33 -20.79
CA GLY A 36 -9.15 6.68 -21.09
C GLY A 36 -9.69 7.75 -20.13
N TRP A 37 -10.24 7.39 -18.97
CA TRP A 37 -10.75 8.34 -17.97
C TRP A 37 -9.64 8.89 -17.05
N HIS A 38 -8.54 9.30 -17.67
CA HIS A 38 -7.35 9.76 -16.95
C HIS A 38 -7.60 10.97 -16.06
N ASP A 39 -8.51 11.88 -16.46
CA ASP A 39 -8.86 13.04 -15.64
C ASP A 39 -9.58 12.63 -14.34
N ARG A 40 -10.46 11.64 -14.42
CA ARG A 40 -11.10 11.08 -13.22
C ARG A 40 -10.08 10.42 -12.29
N ALA A 41 -9.15 9.65 -12.86
CA ALA A 41 -8.07 9.02 -12.11
C ALA A 41 -7.23 10.08 -11.38
N ARG A 42 -6.80 11.13 -12.06
CA ARG A 42 -6.06 12.25 -11.46
C ARG A 42 -6.85 12.95 -10.37
N THR A 43 -8.14 13.22 -10.59
CA THR A 43 -8.99 13.84 -9.58
C THR A 43 -9.05 13.00 -8.31
N HIS A 44 -9.29 11.70 -8.45
CA HIS A 44 -9.28 10.74 -7.34
C HIS A 44 -7.93 10.72 -6.61
N PHE A 45 -6.83 10.57 -7.34
CA PHE A 45 -5.50 10.51 -6.73
C PHE A 45 -5.12 11.81 -6.04
N ASN A 46 -5.40 12.96 -6.62
CA ASN A 46 -5.12 14.27 -6.01
C ASN A 46 -5.92 14.49 -4.73
N ALA A 47 -7.20 14.10 -4.72
CA ALA A 47 -8.06 14.22 -3.54
C ALA A 47 -7.52 13.42 -2.34
N TYR A 48 -7.01 12.23 -2.57
CA TYR A 48 -6.40 11.41 -1.52
C TYR A 48 -4.94 11.76 -1.23
N ALA A 49 -4.17 12.25 -2.19
CA ALA A 49 -2.85 12.82 -1.93
C ALA A 49 -2.93 13.98 -0.91
N ALA A 50 -3.98 14.82 -1.04
CA ALA A 50 -4.25 15.90 -0.09
C ALA A 50 -4.69 15.41 1.31
N SER A 51 -4.99 14.14 1.48
CA SER A 51 -5.29 13.52 2.77
C SER A 51 -4.07 12.87 3.44
N GLN A 52 -2.90 12.90 2.80
CA GLN A 52 -1.69 12.33 3.36
C GLN A 52 -1.24 13.08 4.60
N VAL A 53 -0.91 12.34 5.65
CA VAL A 53 -0.34 12.91 6.88
C VAL A 53 1.09 13.40 6.59
N THR A 54 1.38 14.66 6.95
CA THR A 54 2.68 15.30 6.69
C THR A 54 3.28 15.99 7.89
N GLU A 55 2.56 16.06 9.01
CA GLU A 55 2.95 16.84 10.20
C GLU A 55 3.08 16.00 11.47
N VAL A 56 2.93 14.69 11.36
CA VAL A 56 3.07 13.78 12.50
C VAL A 56 4.34 12.96 12.33
N PRO A 57 5.41 13.22 13.09
CA PRO A 57 6.67 12.51 12.95
C PRO A 57 6.54 11.00 13.17
N ASN A 58 7.33 10.23 12.46
CA ASN A 58 7.54 8.80 12.69
C ASN A 58 8.53 8.61 13.85
N THR A 59 8.04 8.68 15.09
CA THR A 59 8.86 8.63 16.30
C THR A 59 8.54 7.42 17.17
N PHE A 60 9.52 7.00 17.96
CA PHE A 60 9.34 5.97 18.99
C PHE A 60 9.89 6.49 20.32
N PRO A 61 9.19 6.34 21.47
CA PRO A 61 7.81 5.83 21.57
C PRO A 61 6.82 6.73 20.83
N HIS A 62 5.79 6.15 20.26
CA HIS A 62 4.78 6.91 19.55
C HIS A 62 3.85 7.65 20.54
N PRO A 63 3.33 8.83 20.16
CA PRO A 63 2.35 9.55 20.95
C PRO A 63 1.03 8.77 21.05
N ALA A 64 0.23 9.10 22.05
CA ALA A 64 -1.13 8.57 22.15
C ALA A 64 -1.94 8.94 20.89
N GLN A 65 -2.65 7.96 20.35
CA GLN A 65 -3.50 8.16 19.19
C GLN A 65 -4.89 8.63 19.62
N ASP A 66 -5.44 9.56 18.88
CA ASP A 66 -6.81 10.03 19.10
C ASP A 66 -7.81 8.91 18.74
N SER A 67 -8.76 8.64 19.63
CA SER A 67 -9.83 7.67 19.41
C SER A 67 -10.73 8.02 18.22
N ALA A 68 -10.83 9.29 17.86
CA ALA A 68 -11.55 9.75 16.68
C ALA A 68 -10.93 9.30 15.36
N LEU A 69 -9.66 8.83 15.36
CA LEU A 69 -8.97 8.31 14.18
C LEU A 69 -9.46 6.93 13.72
N HIS A 70 -10.42 6.33 14.39
CA HIS A 70 -11.01 5.03 14.02
C HIS A 70 -9.98 3.89 13.91
N LEU A 71 -9.17 3.72 14.94
CA LEU A 71 -8.06 2.76 14.95
C LEU A 71 -8.46 1.28 14.94
N ALA A 72 -9.74 0.95 15.16
CA ALA A 72 -10.18 -0.44 15.40
C ALA A 72 -9.77 -1.45 14.31
N ARG A 73 -9.66 -1.00 13.05
CA ARG A 73 -9.25 -1.84 11.91
C ARG A 73 -7.86 -1.50 11.37
N SER A 74 -7.14 -0.63 12.06
CA SER A 74 -5.82 -0.14 11.69
C SER A 74 -4.83 -0.40 12.79
N VAL A 75 -5.07 -1.40 13.63
CA VAL A 75 -4.29 -1.65 14.83
C VAL A 75 -2.88 -2.10 14.47
N LYS A 76 -1.92 -1.41 15.04
CA LYS A 76 -0.54 -1.81 15.12
C LYS A 76 -0.13 -1.95 16.57
N LYS A 77 0.52 -3.05 16.93
CA LYS A 77 0.84 -3.36 18.33
C LYS A 77 2.17 -2.82 18.80
N TRP A 78 3.08 -2.49 17.87
CA TRP A 78 4.45 -2.05 18.17
C TRP A 78 5.00 -1.15 17.07
N GLY A 79 6.14 -0.52 17.35
CA GLY A 79 6.86 0.34 16.41
C GLY A 79 6.32 1.77 16.37
N THR A 80 6.51 2.41 15.25
CA THR A 80 6.05 3.78 15.02
C THR A 80 4.53 3.87 14.94
N PRO A 81 3.93 5.03 15.21
CA PRO A 81 2.49 5.19 15.10
C PRO A 81 2.04 5.06 13.66
N GLN A 82 1.00 4.29 13.43
CA GLN A 82 0.44 4.12 12.10
C GLN A 82 -0.08 5.45 11.54
N TYR A 83 -0.71 6.29 12.37
CA TYR A 83 -1.06 7.65 12.01
C TYR A 83 0.18 8.54 12.14
N SER A 84 0.95 8.59 11.08
CA SER A 84 2.20 9.35 10.98
C SER A 84 2.50 9.74 9.53
N ASN A 85 3.53 10.54 9.35
CA ASN A 85 3.92 11.05 8.04
C ASN A 85 4.01 9.95 6.99
N GLY A 86 3.27 10.11 5.92
CA GLY A 86 3.17 9.18 4.79
C GLY A 86 1.87 8.38 4.73
N TYR A 87 1.12 8.26 5.85
CA TYR A 87 -0.18 7.61 5.85
C TYR A 87 -1.21 8.41 5.04
N ILE A 88 -1.97 7.73 4.19
CA ILE A 88 -3.04 8.33 3.38
C ILE A 88 -4.38 8.03 4.06
N CYS A 89 -5.07 9.10 4.46
CA CYS A 89 -6.28 9.01 5.25
C CYS A 89 -7.52 8.65 4.43
N ARG A 90 -8.54 8.23 5.15
CA ARG A 90 -9.80 7.75 4.59
C ARG A 90 -10.55 8.81 3.78
N ASN A 91 -10.64 10.02 4.30
CA ASN A 91 -11.43 11.08 3.69
C ASN A 91 -10.57 11.90 2.74
N PRO A 92 -10.99 12.13 1.50
CA PRO A 92 -10.27 12.99 0.58
C PRO A 92 -10.11 14.41 1.16
N HIS A 93 -9.00 15.06 0.89
CA HIS A 93 -8.62 16.39 1.39
C HIS A 93 -8.49 16.55 2.91
N ARG A 94 -8.66 15.49 3.70
CA ARG A 94 -8.63 15.54 5.18
C ARG A 94 -7.74 14.46 5.75
N ASN A 95 -6.69 14.86 6.46
CA ASN A 95 -5.74 13.97 7.09
C ASN A 95 -6.08 13.64 8.55
N ASN A 96 -7.36 13.46 8.86
CA ASN A 96 -7.85 13.35 10.23
C ASN A 96 -8.59 12.05 10.55
N GLN A 97 -8.57 11.07 9.64
CA GLN A 97 -9.26 9.80 9.86
C GLN A 97 -8.52 8.64 9.21
N MET A 98 -8.17 7.66 10.03
CA MET A 98 -7.59 6.41 9.57
C MET A 98 -8.67 5.42 9.12
N HIS A 99 -8.23 4.43 8.36
CA HIS A 99 -8.97 3.22 8.05
C HIS A 99 -8.00 2.03 7.95
N HIS A 100 -8.24 1.08 7.07
CA HIS A 100 -7.33 -0.05 6.88
C HIS A 100 -6.00 0.43 6.28
N TYR A 101 -4.87 -0.08 6.80
CA TYR A 101 -3.57 0.35 6.31
C TYR A 101 -3.32 -0.09 4.86
N ASP A 102 -3.77 -1.29 4.51
CA ASP A 102 -3.57 -1.90 3.20
C ASP A 102 -4.31 -1.18 2.05
N MET A 103 -5.26 -0.30 2.37
CA MET A 103 -5.83 0.62 1.38
C MET A 103 -4.79 1.62 0.86
N ASN A 104 -3.80 1.94 1.66
CA ASN A 104 -2.65 2.75 1.24
C ASN A 104 -1.82 2.03 0.18
N LEU A 105 -1.59 0.72 0.35
CA LEU A 105 -0.90 -0.11 -0.65
C LEU A 105 -1.62 -0.09 -1.99
N CYS A 106 -2.94 -0.29 -1.97
CA CYS A 106 -3.76 -0.28 -3.18
C CYS A 106 -3.79 1.07 -3.87
N TYR A 107 -3.90 2.16 -3.10
CA TYR A 107 -3.86 3.52 -3.66
C TYR A 107 -2.55 3.79 -4.41
N ILE A 108 -1.42 3.46 -3.80
CA ILE A 108 -0.11 3.63 -4.42
C ILE A 108 0.03 2.74 -5.66
N ASP A 109 -0.43 1.51 -5.59
CA ASP A 109 -0.40 0.58 -6.71
C ASP A 109 -1.23 1.08 -7.91
N GLU A 110 -2.44 1.57 -7.67
CA GLU A 110 -3.27 2.19 -8.69
C GLU A 110 -2.65 3.46 -9.28
N LEU A 111 -2.03 4.30 -8.46
CA LEU A 111 -1.32 5.50 -8.89
C LEU A 111 -0.11 5.16 -9.78
N LEU A 112 0.70 4.19 -9.37
CA LEU A 112 1.85 3.73 -10.15
C LEU A 112 1.43 3.10 -11.48
N TRP A 113 0.30 2.41 -11.49
CA TRP A 113 -0.31 1.89 -12.72
C TRP A 113 -0.75 3.01 -13.65
N HIS A 114 -1.40 4.05 -13.12
CA HIS A 114 -1.79 5.22 -13.89
C HIS A 114 -0.60 5.87 -14.61
N PHE A 115 0.56 5.96 -13.97
CA PHE A 115 1.77 6.46 -14.61
C PHE A 115 2.25 5.58 -15.76
N LYS A 116 2.11 4.27 -15.65
CA LYS A 116 2.44 3.34 -16.75
C LYS A 116 1.51 3.53 -17.96
N TRP A 117 0.25 3.86 -17.73
CA TRP A 117 -0.72 4.13 -18.78
C TRP A 117 -0.49 5.48 -19.46
N THR A 118 -0.29 6.52 -18.70
CA THR A 118 -0.24 7.89 -19.21
C THR A 118 1.15 8.30 -19.67
N GLY A 119 2.20 7.77 -19.05
CA GLY A 119 3.57 8.22 -19.29
C GLY A 119 3.83 9.68 -18.88
N ASP A 120 2.94 10.30 -18.11
CA ASP A 120 3.00 11.71 -17.74
C ASP A 120 4.03 11.96 -16.64
N LEU A 121 5.24 12.32 -17.05
CA LEU A 121 6.34 12.58 -16.13
C LEU A 121 6.14 13.85 -15.28
N ASP A 122 5.36 14.81 -15.73
CA ASP A 122 5.08 16.02 -14.95
C ASP A 122 4.14 15.67 -13.79
N TYR A 123 3.17 14.81 -14.03
CA TYR A 123 2.32 14.30 -12.98
C TYR A 123 3.09 13.37 -12.01
N VAL A 124 4.03 12.57 -12.52
CA VAL A 124 4.96 11.82 -11.65
C VAL A 124 5.72 12.77 -10.72
N ARG A 125 6.30 13.86 -11.23
CA ARG A 125 7.01 14.85 -10.40
C ARG A 125 6.10 15.48 -9.35
N GLN A 126 4.87 15.80 -9.72
CA GLN A 126 3.87 16.35 -8.80
C GLN A 126 3.58 15.38 -7.64
N MET A 127 3.42 14.09 -7.94
CA MET A 127 3.04 13.06 -6.97
C MET A 127 4.24 12.41 -6.27
N TRP A 128 5.46 12.70 -6.72
CA TRP A 128 6.67 12.09 -6.17
C TRP A 128 6.82 12.24 -4.64
N PRO A 129 6.56 13.41 -4.05
CA PRO A 129 6.59 13.55 -2.59
C PRO A 129 5.56 12.67 -1.85
N VAL A 130 4.41 12.39 -2.47
CA VAL A 130 3.38 11.51 -1.89
C VAL A 130 3.88 10.07 -1.87
N ILE A 131 4.47 9.60 -2.97
CA ILE A 131 5.02 8.25 -3.11
C ILE A 131 6.17 8.03 -2.13
N THR A 132 7.12 8.94 -2.09
CA THR A 132 8.32 8.79 -1.25
C THR A 132 8.01 8.80 0.24
N ARG A 133 7.08 9.66 0.68
CA ARG A 133 6.60 9.64 2.07
C ARG A 133 5.90 8.34 2.41
N HIS A 134 5.05 7.83 1.50
CA HIS A 134 4.38 6.55 1.71
C HIS A 134 5.37 5.39 1.82
N LEU A 135 6.34 5.28 0.90
CA LEU A 135 7.35 4.21 0.97
C LEU A 135 8.19 4.28 2.25
N THR A 136 8.53 5.49 2.69
CA THR A 136 9.20 5.68 3.97
C THR A 136 8.32 5.25 5.15
N TRP A 137 7.03 5.60 5.11
CA TRP A 137 6.05 5.21 6.12
C TRP A 137 5.88 3.68 6.19
N GLU A 138 5.75 3.01 5.05
CA GLU A 138 5.68 1.55 4.96
C GLU A 138 6.92 0.90 5.58
N LYS A 139 8.11 1.36 5.17
CA LYS A 139 9.37 0.82 5.68
C LYS A 139 9.49 0.95 7.20
N LEU A 140 9.24 2.12 7.75
CA LEU A 140 9.37 2.38 9.18
C LEU A 140 8.31 1.65 10.03
N ASN A 141 7.12 1.45 9.47
CA ASN A 141 6.02 0.84 10.19
C ASN A 141 5.95 -0.67 10.04
N TYR A 142 6.30 -1.21 8.88
CA TYR A 142 6.02 -2.62 8.53
C TYR A 142 7.26 -3.46 8.20
N ASP A 143 8.43 -2.85 8.13
CA ASP A 143 9.72 -3.57 8.13
C ASP A 143 10.72 -2.88 9.10
N PRO A 144 10.37 -2.79 10.40
CA PRO A 144 11.19 -2.06 11.39
C PRO A 144 12.49 -2.76 11.72
N ASP A 145 12.58 -4.08 11.56
CA ASP A 145 13.81 -4.86 11.73
C ASP A 145 14.67 -4.93 10.46
N ASN A 146 14.18 -4.32 9.40
CA ASN A 146 14.91 -4.18 8.13
C ASN A 146 15.30 -5.52 7.49
N ASP A 147 14.47 -6.55 7.67
CA ASP A 147 14.72 -7.89 7.14
C ASP A 147 14.19 -8.10 5.71
N GLY A 148 13.50 -7.11 5.15
CA GLY A 148 12.95 -7.09 3.80
C GLY A 148 11.57 -7.74 3.67
N LEU A 149 10.98 -8.20 4.75
CA LEU A 149 9.61 -8.68 4.76
C LEU A 149 8.71 -7.69 5.52
N TYR A 150 7.60 -7.35 4.91
CA TYR A 150 6.68 -6.34 5.43
C TYR A 150 5.61 -7.00 6.29
N ASP A 151 5.66 -6.68 7.57
CA ASP A 151 4.72 -7.17 8.57
C ASP A 151 3.33 -6.59 8.37
N ALA A 152 2.31 -7.39 8.55
CA ALA A 152 0.95 -6.91 8.59
C ALA A 152 0.20 -7.55 9.74
N TYR A 153 -0.74 -6.81 10.30
CA TYR A 153 -1.63 -7.34 11.33
C TYR A 153 -3.03 -7.63 10.79
N ALA A 154 -3.50 -6.77 9.92
CA ALA A 154 -4.79 -6.93 9.25
C ALA A 154 -4.70 -6.44 7.81
N CYS A 155 -5.12 -7.27 6.88
CA CYS A 155 -5.24 -6.94 5.47
C CYS A 155 -6.69 -7.10 5.06
N ILE A 156 -7.39 -5.99 5.05
CA ILE A 156 -8.86 -5.98 4.99
C ILE A 156 -9.39 -5.89 3.57
N TRP A 157 -8.65 -5.23 2.68
CA TRP A 157 -9.16 -5.01 1.33
C TRP A 157 -9.36 -6.31 0.53
N ALA A 158 -8.53 -7.31 0.80
CA ALA A 158 -8.65 -8.61 0.14
C ALA A 158 -9.83 -9.43 0.67
N SER A 159 -10.13 -9.27 1.96
CA SER A 159 -11.26 -9.89 2.64
C SER A 159 -11.52 -9.16 3.95
N ASP A 160 -12.74 -8.75 4.20
CA ASP A 160 -13.14 -7.96 5.37
C ASP A 160 -12.75 -8.57 6.73
N ALA A 161 -12.33 -9.80 6.76
CA ALA A 161 -11.99 -10.54 7.98
C ALA A 161 -10.59 -11.17 7.96
N LEU A 162 -9.72 -10.73 7.06
CA LEU A 162 -8.39 -11.30 6.96
C LEU A 162 -7.46 -10.67 7.99
N TYR A 163 -7.19 -11.40 9.05
CA TYR A 163 -6.29 -11.02 10.13
C TYR A 163 -5.10 -11.97 10.20
N TYR A 164 -3.92 -11.41 10.39
CA TYR A 164 -2.69 -12.15 10.65
C TYR A 164 -2.27 -11.98 12.10
N ASN A 165 -1.65 -13.01 12.67
CA ASN A 165 -1.12 -12.95 14.02
C ASN A 165 0.20 -12.19 14.13
N SER A 166 0.31 -11.11 13.37
CA SER A 166 1.55 -10.38 13.12
C SER A 166 2.61 -11.20 12.38
N GLY A 167 3.27 -10.57 11.48
CA GLY A 167 4.38 -11.20 10.77
C GLY A 167 4.46 -10.76 9.31
N ALA A 168 5.46 -11.31 8.67
CA ALA A 168 5.77 -11.06 7.28
C ALA A 168 4.69 -11.63 6.37
N VAL A 169 3.90 -10.76 5.76
CA VAL A 169 2.79 -11.16 4.90
C VAL A 169 3.21 -11.04 3.44
N THR A 170 3.02 -12.11 2.68
CA THR A 170 3.47 -12.19 1.29
C THR A 170 2.87 -11.10 0.43
N HIS A 171 1.57 -10.84 0.50
CA HIS A 171 0.98 -9.82 -0.36
C HIS A 171 1.42 -8.40 -0.01
N SER A 172 1.61 -8.06 1.28
CA SER A 172 2.18 -6.76 1.66
C SER A 172 3.61 -6.59 1.16
N SER A 173 4.43 -7.64 1.30
CA SER A 173 5.80 -7.64 0.77
C SER A 173 5.81 -7.51 -0.75
N ALA A 174 4.92 -8.21 -1.46
CA ALA A 174 4.79 -8.13 -2.91
C ALA A 174 4.39 -6.71 -3.39
N TYR A 175 3.43 -6.06 -2.71
CA TYR A 175 3.09 -4.66 -3.01
C TYR A 175 4.27 -3.72 -2.81
N ASN A 176 5.01 -3.87 -1.70
CA ASN A 176 6.17 -3.04 -1.43
C ASN A 176 7.32 -3.32 -2.41
N TYR A 177 7.52 -4.56 -2.83
CA TYR A 177 8.44 -4.90 -3.90
C TYR A 177 8.11 -4.16 -5.19
N ARG A 178 6.87 -4.30 -5.68
CA ARG A 178 6.42 -3.64 -6.91
C ARG A 178 6.48 -2.12 -6.82
N ALA A 179 6.08 -1.56 -5.67
CA ALA A 179 6.12 -0.12 -5.45
C ALA A 179 7.54 0.43 -5.51
N ASN A 180 8.49 -0.20 -4.82
CA ASN A 180 9.90 0.20 -4.84
C ASN A 180 10.54 -0.03 -6.23
N LYS A 181 10.30 -1.16 -6.88
CA LYS A 181 10.76 -1.43 -8.25
C LYS A 181 10.27 -0.37 -9.24
N THR A 182 8.99 -0.01 -9.18
CA THR A 182 8.41 1.02 -10.05
C THR A 182 8.92 2.42 -9.68
N ALA A 183 9.06 2.72 -8.38
CA ALA A 183 9.62 3.99 -7.93
C ALA A 183 11.07 4.17 -8.41
N ALA A 184 11.89 3.13 -8.42
CA ALA A 184 13.24 3.20 -8.99
C ALA A 184 13.22 3.57 -10.48
N GLN A 185 12.33 2.96 -11.26
CA GLN A 185 12.17 3.27 -12.68
C GLN A 185 11.67 4.69 -12.94
N LEU A 186 10.78 5.18 -12.09
CA LEU A 186 10.25 6.55 -12.19
C LEU A 186 11.30 7.58 -11.77
N ALA A 187 12.06 7.30 -10.69
CA ALA A 187 13.15 8.15 -10.24
C ALA A 187 14.15 8.44 -11.37
N GLU A 188 14.61 7.40 -12.07
CA GLU A 188 15.49 7.57 -13.24
C GLU A 188 14.89 8.50 -14.30
N LYS A 189 13.58 8.37 -14.57
CA LYS A 189 12.91 9.17 -15.60
C LYS A 189 12.73 10.65 -15.23
N ILE A 190 12.59 10.94 -13.94
CA ILE A 190 12.38 12.30 -13.46
C ILE A 190 13.65 12.98 -12.95
N GLY A 191 14.80 12.26 -12.93
CA GLY A 191 16.09 12.76 -12.49
C GLY A 191 16.35 12.70 -10.99
N GLU A 192 15.61 11.85 -10.29
CA GLU A 192 15.82 11.54 -8.86
C GLU A 192 16.73 10.32 -8.69
N ASP A 193 17.27 10.10 -7.48
CA ASP A 193 18.11 8.93 -7.18
C ASP A 193 17.29 7.63 -7.10
N PRO A 194 17.49 6.66 -8.00
CA PRO A 194 16.76 5.38 -7.98
C PRO A 194 17.33 4.39 -6.96
N THR A 195 18.54 4.63 -6.44
CA THR A 195 19.31 3.64 -5.66
C THR A 195 18.58 3.14 -4.42
N PRO A 196 17.98 3.99 -3.55
CA PRO A 196 17.33 3.50 -2.35
C PRO A 196 16.15 2.58 -2.67
N TYR A 197 15.40 2.88 -3.71
CA TYR A 197 14.24 2.07 -4.12
C TYR A 197 14.65 0.75 -4.77
N ARG A 198 15.69 0.77 -5.59
CA ARG A 198 16.23 -0.45 -6.21
C ARG A 198 16.75 -1.42 -5.16
N ASN A 199 17.55 -0.92 -4.22
CA ASN A 199 18.10 -1.73 -3.15
C ASN A 199 17.00 -2.32 -2.24
N GLU A 200 15.95 -1.55 -1.97
CA GLU A 200 14.82 -2.06 -1.18
C GLU A 200 14.05 -3.13 -1.95
N ALA A 201 13.77 -2.93 -3.24
CA ALA A 201 13.10 -3.93 -4.06
C ALA A 201 13.90 -5.25 -4.12
N GLU A 202 15.22 -5.18 -4.35
CA GLU A 202 16.09 -6.35 -4.37
C GLU A 202 16.10 -7.09 -3.02
N LYS A 203 16.13 -6.35 -1.92
CA LYS A 203 16.06 -6.92 -0.58
C LYS A 203 14.75 -7.66 -0.34
N ILE A 204 13.61 -7.03 -0.68
CA ILE A 204 12.29 -7.63 -0.53
C ILE A 204 12.20 -8.93 -1.35
N LEU A 205 12.58 -8.87 -2.63
CA LEU A 205 12.53 -10.04 -3.52
C LEU A 205 13.36 -11.20 -2.98
N LYS A 206 14.58 -10.89 -2.51
CA LYS A 206 15.45 -11.88 -1.88
C LYS A 206 14.80 -12.50 -0.65
N ALA A 207 14.30 -11.67 0.27
CA ALA A 207 13.69 -12.14 1.52
C ALA A 207 12.43 -12.99 1.26
N MET A 208 11.58 -12.58 0.32
CA MET A 208 10.40 -13.36 -0.09
C MET A 208 10.79 -14.73 -0.64
N ASN A 209 11.80 -14.79 -1.52
CA ASN A 209 12.22 -16.05 -2.12
C ASN A 209 12.94 -16.98 -1.13
N GLU A 210 13.71 -16.44 -0.20
CA GLU A 210 14.45 -17.23 0.79
C GLU A 210 13.57 -17.72 1.95
N ARG A 211 12.52 -16.97 2.32
CA ARG A 211 11.78 -17.23 3.55
C ARG A 211 10.32 -17.62 3.33
N LEU A 212 9.70 -17.20 2.24
CA LEU A 212 8.28 -17.44 1.99
C LEU A 212 8.03 -18.39 0.81
N TRP A 213 8.99 -18.59 -0.09
CA TRP A 213 8.85 -19.52 -1.20
C TRP A 213 8.83 -20.98 -0.71
N LEU A 214 7.84 -21.74 -1.16
CA LEU A 214 7.64 -23.15 -0.83
C LEU A 214 7.94 -24.00 -2.08
N PRO A 215 9.18 -24.47 -2.27
CA PRO A 215 9.58 -25.14 -3.51
C PRO A 215 8.79 -26.44 -3.77
N ASP A 216 8.46 -27.19 -2.73
CA ASP A 216 7.70 -28.42 -2.85
C ASP A 216 6.22 -28.20 -3.23
N LYS A 217 5.71 -26.98 -3.04
CA LYS A 217 4.34 -26.58 -3.35
C LYS A 217 4.23 -25.70 -4.58
N GLY A 218 5.33 -25.08 -5.01
CA GLY A 218 5.36 -24.20 -6.18
C GLY A 218 4.64 -22.85 -5.99
N HIS A 219 4.51 -22.37 -4.74
CA HIS A 219 3.93 -21.07 -4.43
C HIS A 219 4.56 -20.45 -3.18
N TRP A 220 4.31 -19.16 -2.94
CA TRP A 220 4.68 -18.51 -1.68
C TRP A 220 3.71 -18.85 -0.57
N ALA A 221 4.22 -19.00 0.64
CA ALA A 221 3.44 -19.07 1.86
C ALA A 221 2.58 -17.83 2.04
N GLU A 222 1.52 -17.93 2.81
CA GLU A 222 0.66 -16.77 3.08
C GLU A 222 1.37 -15.73 3.95
N TYR A 223 2.01 -16.19 5.02
CA TYR A 223 2.81 -15.33 5.91
C TYR A 223 3.76 -16.13 6.79
N GLN A 224 4.70 -15.44 7.44
CA GLN A 224 5.56 -15.97 8.48
C GLN A 224 5.28 -15.24 9.79
N ASP A 225 5.08 -15.99 10.88
CA ASP A 225 4.83 -15.43 12.21
C ASP A 225 5.94 -14.46 12.63
N PHE A 226 5.56 -13.33 13.20
CA PHE A 226 6.47 -12.44 13.90
C PHE A 226 6.83 -12.97 15.30
N MET A 227 5.83 -13.55 16.00
CA MET A 227 5.95 -14.01 17.37
C MET A 227 6.47 -15.47 17.42
N GLY A 228 7.41 -15.71 18.32
CA GLY A 228 7.86 -17.06 18.59
C GLY A 228 8.83 -17.63 17.57
N HIS A 229 8.49 -18.72 16.92
CA HIS A 229 9.43 -19.53 16.13
C HIS A 229 9.57 -19.08 14.66
N LYS A 230 9.06 -17.92 14.26
CA LYS A 230 8.99 -17.49 12.86
C LYS A 230 8.39 -18.59 11.95
N ARG A 231 7.30 -19.15 12.40
CA ARG A 231 6.63 -20.26 11.71
C ARG A 231 6.06 -19.79 10.38
N VAL A 232 6.31 -20.53 9.34
CA VAL A 232 5.75 -20.27 8.01
C VAL A 232 4.36 -20.92 7.92
N HIS A 233 3.37 -20.11 7.51
CA HIS A 233 2.00 -20.57 7.26
C HIS A 233 1.84 -20.86 5.78
N GLU A 234 1.83 -22.15 5.47
CA GLU A 234 1.95 -22.68 4.11
C GLU A 234 0.63 -22.67 3.32
N SER A 235 -0.44 -22.11 3.88
CA SER A 235 -1.68 -21.89 3.15
C SER A 235 -1.46 -20.94 1.97
N ALA A 236 -2.30 -21.06 0.96
CA ALA A 236 -2.27 -20.25 -0.23
C ALA A 236 -3.63 -19.55 -0.41
N ALA A 237 -3.74 -18.32 0.06
CA ALA A 237 -4.86 -17.49 -0.31
C ALA A 237 -4.67 -17.02 -1.77
N VAL A 238 -5.74 -17.03 -2.55
CA VAL A 238 -5.69 -16.70 -3.98
C VAL A 238 -5.06 -15.33 -4.23
N TRP A 239 -5.40 -14.31 -3.44
CA TRP A 239 -4.82 -12.97 -3.56
C TRP A 239 -3.35 -12.89 -3.17
N THR A 240 -2.90 -13.69 -2.21
CA THR A 240 -1.48 -13.77 -1.87
C THR A 240 -0.67 -14.23 -3.07
N ILE A 241 -1.09 -15.30 -3.71
CA ILE A 241 -0.44 -15.83 -4.92
C ILE A 241 -0.54 -14.82 -6.06
N TYR A 242 -1.73 -14.27 -6.30
CA TYR A 242 -1.97 -13.32 -7.38
C TYR A 242 -1.04 -12.10 -7.26
N HIS A 243 -0.96 -11.49 -6.10
CA HIS A 243 -0.11 -10.31 -5.91
C HIS A 243 1.38 -10.62 -6.00
N ALA A 244 1.81 -11.81 -5.55
CA ALA A 244 3.20 -12.22 -5.70
C ALA A 244 3.59 -12.47 -7.17
N ILE A 245 2.67 -12.99 -7.99
CA ILE A 245 2.91 -13.21 -9.42
C ILE A 245 2.86 -11.90 -10.20
N ASP A 246 1.94 -11.00 -9.87
CA ASP A 246 1.72 -9.73 -10.57
C ASP A 246 2.80 -8.67 -10.25
N SER A 247 3.60 -8.87 -9.23
CA SER A 247 4.65 -7.94 -8.79
C SER A 247 5.98 -8.20 -9.46
#